data_76d274739e8879be715a172ccbcf1963
#
_entry.id   76d274739e8879be715a172ccbcf1963
#
_cell.length_a   1.000
_cell.length_b   1.000
_cell.length_c   1.000
_cell.angle_alpha   90.00
_cell.angle_beta   90.00
_cell.angle_gamma   90.00
#
_symmetry.space_group_name_H-M   'P 1'
#
loop_
_entity.id
_entity.type
_entity.pdbx_description
1 polymer ?
#
loop_
_entity_poly.entity_id
_entity_poly.type
_entity_poly.pdbx_seq_one_letter_code
_entity_poly.pdbx_strand_id
1 'polypeptide(L)'
;MKKLLSLVAAAALTFSMAACGSTNNGSDTIDQSGDTIQTPSAQAVEGAIDVVSREAGSGTRSAFEEIIGFNGEDQDPLTANATIKDGNGVVATYVAANDAAIGYVSFVTLEENHGKINGLTVEGVEATAENVLEGKYSVARPFEMVYMEENITDVERAFIDFVSSIDGLEILESKGTIVDTKNAEAFDMSKYGDLSGNIVMGGSTSTEDAVKALAEEFTALFPKVTYTYDATGSGAGV
;
A
#
# COMPACT_ATOMS: atom_id res chain seq x y z
N MET A 1 -10.11 52.09 -16.01
CA MET A 1 -10.02 52.49 -17.42
C MET A 1 -8.68 52.05 -17.98
N LYS A 2 -8.66 51.07 -18.82
CA LYS A 2 -7.89 50.85 -20.05
C LYS A 2 -8.02 49.38 -20.43
N LYS A 3 -8.83 49.16 -21.45
CA LYS A 3 -8.98 47.89 -22.18
C LYS A 3 -7.77 47.69 -23.07
N LEU A 4 -7.21 46.50 -23.14
CA LEU A 4 -6.36 46.06 -24.26
C LEU A 4 -6.91 44.75 -24.81
N LEU A 5 -7.39 44.85 -26.05
CA LEU A 5 -7.72 43.74 -26.93
C LEU A 5 -6.41 43.15 -27.45
N SER A 6 -6.29 41.83 -27.48
CA SER A 6 -5.27 41.13 -28.24
C SER A 6 -5.88 40.06 -29.14
N LEU A 7 -5.55 40.18 -30.38
CA LEU A 7 -6.00 39.48 -31.56
C LEU A 7 -5.47 38.04 -31.60
N VAL A 8 -6.35 37.07 -31.88
CA VAL A 8 -6.00 35.68 -32.15
C VAL A 8 -5.84 35.51 -33.66
N ALA A 9 -4.64 35.15 -34.08
CA ALA A 9 -4.39 34.75 -35.46
C ALA A 9 -4.41 33.22 -35.56
N ALA A 10 -5.38 32.67 -36.29
CA ALA A 10 -5.47 31.27 -36.63
C ALA A 10 -4.61 30.99 -37.87
N ALA A 11 -3.62 30.12 -37.77
CA ALA A 11 -2.92 29.54 -38.89
C ALA A 11 -3.37 28.11 -39.12
N ALA A 12 -4.11 27.86 -40.20
CA ALA A 12 -4.48 26.56 -40.67
C ALA A 12 -3.31 25.97 -41.49
N LEU A 13 -2.78 24.85 -41.06
CA LEU A 13 -1.84 24.03 -41.85
C LEU A 13 -2.56 22.75 -42.30
N THR A 14 -2.85 22.69 -43.56
CA THR A 14 -3.32 21.47 -44.24
C THR A 14 -2.13 20.58 -44.56
N PHE A 15 -2.13 19.34 -44.05
CA PHE A 15 -1.20 18.30 -44.47
C PHE A 15 -1.97 17.23 -45.24
N SER A 16 -1.53 17.01 -46.47
CA SER A 16 -2.06 16.03 -47.40
C SER A 16 -1.61 14.61 -47.03
N MET A 17 -2.56 13.68 -47.19
CA MET A 17 -2.36 12.24 -47.04
C MET A 17 -1.49 11.67 -48.15
N ALA A 18 -0.54 10.84 -47.78
CA ALA A 18 0.03 9.80 -48.64
C ALA A 18 -0.27 8.44 -48.04
N ALA A 19 -1.07 7.65 -48.72
CA ALA A 19 -1.39 6.28 -48.38
C ALA A 19 -0.25 5.35 -48.79
N CYS A 20 0.20 4.49 -47.86
CA CYS A 20 0.83 3.23 -48.23
C CYS A 20 0.33 2.16 -47.24
N GLY A 21 -0.29 1.12 -47.81
CA GLY A 21 -0.91 0.04 -47.05
C GLY A 21 0.11 -0.94 -46.47
N SER A 22 -0.23 -1.49 -45.36
CA SER A 22 0.25 -2.78 -44.91
C SER A 22 -0.84 -3.46 -44.07
N THR A 23 -1.22 -4.66 -44.49
CA THR A 23 -2.25 -5.50 -43.90
C THR A 23 -1.72 -6.14 -42.64
N ASN A 24 -2.34 -5.85 -41.51
CA ASN A 24 -2.27 -6.71 -40.34
C ASN A 24 -3.68 -6.95 -39.80
N ASN A 25 -4.04 -8.23 -39.67
CA ASN A 25 -5.29 -8.72 -39.11
C ASN A 25 -5.34 -8.40 -37.61
N GLY A 26 -6.13 -7.40 -37.25
CA GLY A 26 -6.64 -7.20 -35.89
C GLY A 26 -8.16 -7.37 -35.93
N SER A 27 -8.72 -8.11 -35.01
CA SER A 27 -10.16 -8.23 -34.84
C SER A 27 -10.76 -6.93 -34.35
N ASP A 28 -11.37 -6.17 -35.23
CA ASP A 28 -12.15 -4.98 -34.85
C ASP A 28 -13.54 -5.41 -34.37
N THR A 29 -13.85 -5.12 -33.12
CA THR A 29 -15.23 -5.17 -32.62
C THR A 29 -15.85 -3.79 -32.79
N ILE A 30 -16.89 -3.68 -33.60
CA ILE A 30 -17.62 -2.43 -33.87
C ILE A 30 -18.79 -2.36 -32.88
N ASP A 31 -18.84 -1.32 -32.06
CA ASP A 31 -20.02 -0.95 -31.26
C ASP A 31 -20.94 -0.06 -32.11
N GLN A 32 -22.25 -0.13 -31.83
CA GLN A 32 -23.33 0.52 -32.61
C GLN A 32 -23.31 2.07 -32.60
N SER A 33 -22.37 2.70 -31.87
CA SER A 33 -22.24 4.17 -31.80
C SER A 33 -21.20 4.76 -32.74
N GLY A 34 -20.45 3.94 -33.50
CA GLY A 34 -19.50 4.43 -34.51
C GLY A 34 -18.19 5.04 -33.97
N ASP A 35 -17.95 4.98 -32.67
CA ASP A 35 -16.67 5.36 -32.08
C ASP A 35 -15.75 4.14 -31.96
N THR A 36 -14.60 4.22 -32.62
CA THR A 36 -13.55 3.19 -32.53
C THR A 36 -12.80 3.39 -31.22
N ILE A 37 -13.10 2.58 -30.23
CA ILE A 37 -12.29 2.52 -29.00
C ILE A 37 -10.96 1.86 -29.37
N GLN A 38 -9.94 2.66 -29.56
CA GLN A 38 -8.57 2.16 -29.63
C GLN A 38 -8.13 1.75 -28.24
N THR A 39 -8.19 0.45 -27.95
CA THR A 39 -7.49 -0.11 -26.77
C THR A 39 -5.99 0.20 -26.97
N PRO A 40 -5.32 0.86 -26.03
CA PRO A 40 -3.89 1.07 -26.15
C PRO A 40 -3.22 -0.30 -26.27
N SER A 41 -2.57 -0.53 -27.39
CA SER A 41 -1.73 -1.72 -27.59
C SER A 41 -0.60 -1.64 -26.58
N ALA A 42 -0.68 -2.45 -25.52
CA ALA A 42 0.46 -2.60 -24.63
C ALA A 42 1.65 -3.09 -25.46
N GLN A 43 2.68 -2.25 -25.60
CA GLN A 43 3.92 -2.67 -26.23
C GLN A 43 4.50 -3.77 -25.34
N ALA A 44 4.69 -4.96 -25.92
CA ALA A 44 5.36 -6.05 -25.23
C ALA A 44 6.78 -5.59 -24.86
N VAL A 45 7.13 -5.62 -23.59
CA VAL A 45 8.49 -5.37 -23.12
C VAL A 45 9.34 -6.53 -23.58
N GLU A 46 10.33 -6.28 -24.43
CA GLU A 46 11.28 -7.30 -24.88
C GLU A 46 12.43 -7.40 -23.88
N GLY A 47 12.78 -8.61 -23.46
CA GLY A 47 13.91 -8.87 -22.58
C GLY A 47 13.57 -9.68 -21.33
N ALA A 48 14.53 -9.76 -20.40
CA ALA A 48 14.32 -10.38 -19.12
C ALA A 48 13.56 -9.45 -18.16
N ILE A 49 12.67 -10.02 -17.36
CA ILE A 49 12.00 -9.29 -16.27
C ILE A 49 13.06 -8.95 -15.21
N ASP A 50 13.11 -7.68 -14.80
CA ASP A 50 13.92 -7.22 -13.67
C ASP A 50 13.11 -7.38 -12.38
N VAL A 51 13.47 -8.39 -11.59
CA VAL A 51 12.80 -8.69 -10.31
C VAL A 51 13.35 -7.76 -9.23
N VAL A 52 12.48 -6.95 -8.65
CA VAL A 52 12.85 -6.00 -7.59
C VAL A 52 12.30 -6.46 -6.26
N SER A 53 13.19 -6.65 -5.30
CA SER A 53 12.82 -7.04 -3.93
C SER A 53 13.26 -5.99 -2.91
N ARG A 54 12.72 -6.12 -1.72
CA ARG A 54 13.08 -5.32 -0.56
C ARG A 54 14.33 -5.90 0.13
N GLU A 55 14.95 -5.06 0.93
CA GLU A 55 16.10 -5.40 1.79
C GLU A 55 15.78 -6.51 2.80
N ALA A 56 16.82 -7.17 3.30
CA ALA A 56 16.69 -8.12 4.40
C ALA A 56 16.20 -7.41 5.67
N GLY A 57 15.26 -8.05 6.40
CA GLY A 57 14.62 -7.45 7.58
C GLY A 57 13.42 -6.55 7.27
N SER A 58 13.10 -6.30 6.01
CA SER A 58 11.89 -5.59 5.62
C SER A 58 10.63 -6.36 6.02
N GLY A 59 9.76 -5.74 6.82
CA GLY A 59 8.45 -6.31 7.14
C GLY A 59 7.56 -6.51 5.92
N THR A 60 7.65 -5.65 4.90
CA THR A 60 6.91 -5.81 3.63
C THR A 60 7.43 -7.03 2.85
N ARG A 61 8.76 -7.27 2.85
CA ARG A 61 9.34 -8.47 2.25
C ARG A 61 8.86 -9.73 2.96
N SER A 62 8.99 -9.78 4.28
CA SER A 62 8.56 -10.93 5.07
C SER A 62 7.08 -11.22 4.87
N ALA A 63 6.21 -10.19 4.83
CA ALA A 63 4.79 -10.35 4.57
C ALA A 63 4.52 -10.93 3.17
N PHE A 64 5.18 -10.42 2.15
CA PHE A 64 5.02 -10.90 0.79
C PHE A 64 5.48 -12.36 0.64
N GLU A 65 6.67 -12.68 1.15
CA GLU A 65 7.23 -14.05 1.09
C GLU A 65 6.35 -15.06 1.84
N GLU A 66 5.78 -14.67 2.98
CA GLU A 66 4.85 -15.49 3.74
C GLU A 66 3.55 -15.78 2.96
N ILE A 67 2.95 -14.75 2.36
CA ILE A 67 1.70 -14.88 1.59
C ILE A 67 1.88 -15.79 0.38
N ILE A 68 3.01 -15.68 -0.34
CA ILE A 68 3.28 -16.50 -1.52
C ILE A 68 3.94 -17.87 -1.20
N GLY A 69 4.14 -18.16 0.09
CA GLY A 69 4.67 -19.45 0.54
C GLY A 69 6.18 -19.62 0.36
N PHE A 70 6.93 -18.53 0.36
CA PHE A 70 8.40 -18.53 0.22
C PHE A 70 9.15 -18.45 1.56
N ASN A 71 8.52 -18.77 2.64
CA ASN A 71 9.08 -18.75 4.00
C ASN A 71 9.80 -20.04 4.40
N GLY A 72 10.39 -20.76 3.45
CA GLY A 72 11.16 -21.98 3.71
C GLY A 72 12.46 -21.72 4.48
N GLU A 73 12.70 -22.52 5.52
CA GLU A 73 13.78 -22.31 6.51
C GLU A 73 15.20 -22.43 5.95
N ASP A 74 15.42 -23.03 4.78
CA ASP A 74 16.75 -23.46 4.35
C ASP A 74 17.41 -22.64 3.23
N GLN A 75 16.70 -21.81 2.49
CA GLN A 75 17.27 -21.00 1.41
C GLN A 75 16.43 -19.73 1.17
N ASP A 76 17.08 -18.60 0.96
CA ASP A 76 16.43 -17.42 0.42
C ASP A 76 15.88 -17.77 -1.00
N PRO A 77 14.55 -17.80 -1.19
CA PRO A 77 13.94 -18.18 -2.47
C PRO A 77 14.13 -17.12 -3.55
N LEU A 78 14.72 -15.97 -3.18
CA LEU A 78 14.93 -14.87 -4.09
C LEU A 78 15.95 -15.24 -5.17
N THR A 79 15.64 -14.93 -6.41
CA THR A 79 16.59 -15.12 -7.51
C THR A 79 17.89 -14.34 -7.25
N ALA A 80 19.03 -14.96 -7.56
CA ALA A 80 20.36 -14.33 -7.37
C ALA A 80 20.55 -13.02 -8.16
N ASN A 81 19.73 -12.79 -9.18
CA ASN A 81 19.77 -11.58 -10.01
C ASN A 81 18.74 -10.51 -9.57
N ALA A 82 18.05 -10.70 -8.44
CA ALA A 82 17.10 -9.71 -7.98
C ALA A 82 17.78 -8.39 -7.59
N THR A 83 17.17 -7.31 -8.01
CA THR A 83 17.57 -5.95 -7.62
C THR A 83 17.01 -5.63 -6.25
N ILE A 84 17.86 -5.42 -5.24
CA ILE A 84 17.45 -5.11 -3.88
C ILE A 84 17.33 -3.60 -3.70
N LYS A 85 16.22 -3.15 -3.10
CA LYS A 85 15.94 -1.73 -2.82
C LYS A 85 15.48 -1.53 -1.38
N ASP A 86 16.05 -0.52 -0.71
CA ASP A 86 15.73 -0.15 0.66
C ASP A 86 14.50 0.77 0.71
N GLY A 87 13.36 0.24 1.15
CA GLY A 87 12.12 0.98 1.32
C GLY A 87 11.16 0.95 0.12
N ASN A 88 9.87 1.04 0.42
CA ASN A 88 8.79 1.00 -0.57
C ASN A 88 8.90 2.10 -1.63
N GLY A 89 9.20 3.35 -1.23
CA GLY A 89 9.34 4.48 -2.16
C GLY A 89 10.50 4.32 -3.14
N VAL A 90 11.58 3.65 -2.74
CA VAL A 90 12.73 3.37 -3.62
C VAL A 90 12.38 2.28 -4.63
N VAL A 91 11.63 1.23 -4.20
CA VAL A 91 11.07 0.24 -5.14
C VAL A 91 10.16 0.92 -6.17
N ALA A 92 9.20 1.74 -5.71
CA ALA A 92 8.28 2.43 -6.61
C ALA A 92 9.00 3.34 -7.61
N THR A 93 10.00 4.09 -7.15
CA THR A 93 10.83 4.95 -8.02
C THR A 93 11.60 4.13 -9.06
N TYR A 94 12.15 3.00 -8.67
CA TYR A 94 12.89 2.13 -9.56
C TYR A 94 11.99 1.51 -10.63
N VAL A 95 10.83 0.97 -10.22
CA VAL A 95 9.85 0.39 -11.15
C VAL A 95 9.33 1.45 -12.13
N ALA A 96 9.05 2.67 -11.66
CA ALA A 96 8.62 3.78 -12.52
C ALA A 96 9.65 4.18 -13.59
N ALA A 97 10.92 3.89 -13.36
CA ALA A 97 12.01 4.23 -14.28
C ALA A 97 12.43 3.06 -15.19
N ASN A 98 11.89 1.85 -15.01
CA ASN A 98 12.31 0.65 -15.72
C ASN A 98 11.11 -0.18 -16.17
N ASP A 99 10.77 -0.13 -17.44
CA ASP A 99 9.58 -0.77 -18.01
C ASP A 99 9.55 -2.29 -17.86
N ALA A 100 10.71 -2.94 -17.70
CA ALA A 100 10.83 -4.39 -17.49
C ALA A 100 10.81 -4.80 -16.01
N ALA A 101 10.72 -3.83 -15.06
CA ALA A 101 10.79 -4.11 -13.65
C ALA A 101 9.44 -4.53 -13.07
N ILE A 102 9.47 -5.53 -12.19
CA ILE A 102 8.35 -5.93 -11.34
C ILE A 102 8.82 -5.97 -9.89
N GLY A 103 8.02 -5.41 -8.98
CA GLY A 103 8.33 -5.38 -7.56
C GLY A 103 7.06 -5.43 -6.72
N TYR A 104 7.22 -5.36 -5.41
CA TYR A 104 6.12 -5.25 -4.47
C TYR A 104 6.35 -4.09 -3.50
N VAL A 105 5.28 -3.43 -3.12
CA VAL A 105 5.25 -2.29 -2.21
C VAL A 105 4.01 -2.39 -1.31
N SER A 106 3.94 -1.54 -0.29
CA SER A 106 2.70 -1.38 0.48
C SER A 106 1.61 -0.72 -0.37
N PHE A 107 0.34 -0.95 0.00
CA PHE A 107 -0.81 -0.37 -0.69
C PHE A 107 -0.75 1.16 -0.72
N VAL A 108 -0.39 1.81 0.39
CA VAL A 108 -0.24 3.27 0.42
C VAL A 108 0.80 3.78 -0.58
N THR A 109 1.92 3.07 -0.72
CA THR A 109 2.95 3.45 -1.70
C THR A 109 2.44 3.31 -3.14
N LEU A 110 1.59 2.31 -3.42
CA LEU A 110 0.94 2.16 -4.73
C LEU A 110 0.04 3.37 -5.00
N GLU A 111 -0.80 3.77 -4.05
CA GLU A 111 -1.72 4.91 -4.17
C GLU A 111 -0.97 6.24 -4.33
N GLU A 112 0.07 6.49 -3.54
CA GLU A 112 0.92 7.69 -3.63
C GLU A 112 1.65 7.82 -4.99
N ASN A 113 1.86 6.70 -5.67
CA ASN A 113 2.52 6.64 -6.96
C ASN A 113 1.57 6.33 -8.11
N HIS A 114 0.26 6.53 -7.91
CA HIS A 114 -0.74 6.36 -8.95
C HIS A 114 -0.36 7.15 -10.23
N GLY A 115 -0.45 6.49 -11.38
CA GLY A 115 -0.07 7.05 -12.67
C GLY A 115 1.44 7.04 -12.97
N LYS A 116 2.29 6.63 -12.03
CA LYS A 116 3.73 6.40 -12.28
C LYS A 116 4.08 4.92 -12.31
N ILE A 117 3.40 4.11 -11.49
CA ILE A 117 3.47 2.66 -11.48
C ILE A 117 2.06 2.09 -11.63
N ASN A 118 1.96 0.84 -12.08
CA ASN A 118 0.69 0.15 -12.24
C ASN A 118 0.60 -0.99 -11.23
N GLY A 119 -0.51 -1.04 -10.47
CA GLY A 119 -0.87 -2.21 -9.68
C GLY A 119 -1.22 -3.38 -10.59
N LEU A 120 -0.69 -4.56 -10.29
CA LEU A 120 -1.02 -5.78 -11.01
C LEU A 120 -2.24 -6.45 -10.38
N THR A 121 -3.10 -7.01 -11.21
CA THR A 121 -4.14 -7.92 -10.73
C THR A 121 -3.51 -9.24 -10.28
N VAL A 122 -4.01 -9.78 -9.20
CA VAL A 122 -3.69 -11.14 -8.75
C VAL A 122 -4.93 -12.00 -8.90
N GLU A 123 -4.83 -13.10 -9.65
CA GLU A 123 -5.97 -13.96 -9.99
C GLU A 123 -7.14 -13.19 -10.64
N GLY A 124 -6.84 -12.11 -11.36
CA GLY A 124 -7.84 -11.25 -12.00
C GLY A 124 -8.49 -10.21 -11.09
N VAL A 125 -8.05 -10.10 -9.83
CA VAL A 125 -8.56 -9.14 -8.85
C VAL A 125 -7.58 -7.98 -8.70
N GLU A 126 -8.09 -6.76 -8.73
CA GLU A 126 -7.30 -5.53 -8.56
C GLU A 126 -6.98 -5.28 -7.07
N ALA A 127 -5.79 -4.70 -6.82
CA ALA A 127 -5.38 -4.23 -5.50
C ALA A 127 -6.11 -2.93 -5.14
N THR A 128 -7.33 -3.05 -4.62
CA THR A 128 -8.12 -1.93 -4.10
C THR A 128 -8.46 -2.15 -2.63
N ALA A 129 -8.68 -1.07 -1.87
CA ALA A 129 -9.09 -1.17 -0.47
C ALA A 129 -10.36 -2.01 -0.32
N GLU A 130 -11.34 -1.85 -1.23
CA GLU A 130 -12.58 -2.63 -1.23
C GLU A 130 -12.30 -4.13 -1.39
N ASN A 131 -11.52 -4.52 -2.40
CA ASN A 131 -11.20 -5.92 -2.65
C ASN A 131 -10.38 -6.56 -1.52
N VAL A 132 -9.54 -5.79 -0.83
CA VAL A 132 -8.80 -6.25 0.35
C VAL A 132 -9.75 -6.45 1.53
N LEU A 133 -10.61 -5.48 1.86
CA LEU A 133 -11.58 -5.58 2.96
C LEU A 133 -12.61 -6.69 2.74
N GLU A 134 -12.98 -6.97 1.50
CA GLU A 134 -13.88 -8.07 1.14
C GLU A 134 -13.16 -9.42 1.05
N GLY A 135 -11.85 -9.48 1.27
CA GLY A 135 -11.04 -10.71 1.19
C GLY A 135 -10.91 -11.29 -0.22
N LYS A 136 -11.15 -10.49 -1.26
CA LYS A 136 -11.05 -10.90 -2.66
C LYS A 136 -9.62 -10.85 -3.19
N TYR A 137 -8.80 -9.90 -2.72
CA TYR A 137 -7.41 -9.76 -3.12
C TYR A 137 -6.53 -10.67 -2.27
N SER A 138 -5.94 -11.69 -2.86
CA SER A 138 -5.25 -12.76 -2.13
C SER A 138 -3.87 -12.37 -1.56
N VAL A 139 -3.23 -11.32 -2.11
CA VAL A 139 -1.95 -10.80 -1.58
C VAL A 139 -2.22 -9.72 -0.53
N ALA A 140 -2.93 -10.12 0.52
CA ALA A 140 -3.23 -9.27 1.67
C ALA A 140 -3.25 -10.14 2.94
N ARG A 141 -2.96 -9.51 4.09
CA ARG A 141 -3.10 -10.15 5.39
C ARG A 141 -3.58 -9.14 6.43
N PRO A 142 -4.37 -9.57 7.45
CA PRO A 142 -4.71 -8.71 8.56
C PRO A 142 -3.49 -8.44 9.44
N PHE A 143 -3.50 -7.30 10.14
CA PHE A 143 -2.74 -7.11 11.36
C PHE A 143 -3.59 -7.54 12.54
N GLU A 144 -3.02 -8.34 13.41
CA GLU A 144 -3.70 -8.88 14.58
C GLU A 144 -3.00 -8.40 15.85
N MET A 145 -3.78 -7.98 16.83
CA MET A 145 -3.31 -7.68 18.19
C MET A 145 -3.73 -8.81 19.10
N VAL A 146 -2.77 -9.42 19.79
CA VAL A 146 -3.01 -10.49 20.76
C VAL A 146 -2.65 -10.05 22.18
N TYR A 147 -3.45 -10.44 23.14
CA TYR A 147 -3.22 -10.16 24.56
C TYR A 147 -3.87 -11.23 25.43
N MET A 148 -3.42 -11.34 26.70
CA MET A 148 -4.02 -12.24 27.67
C MET A 148 -5.04 -11.48 28.52
N GLU A 149 -6.31 -11.81 28.35
CA GLU A 149 -7.43 -11.11 29.01
C GLU A 149 -7.31 -11.07 30.56
N GLU A 150 -6.80 -12.13 31.15
CA GLU A 150 -6.62 -12.21 32.63
C GLU A 150 -5.50 -11.30 33.15
N ASN A 151 -4.60 -10.82 32.29
CA ASN A 151 -3.43 -10.05 32.69
C ASN A 151 -3.47 -8.59 32.19
N ILE A 152 -4.49 -8.24 31.41
CA ILE A 152 -4.58 -6.89 30.82
C ILE A 152 -4.83 -5.83 31.90
N THR A 153 -4.06 -4.78 31.90
CA THR A 153 -4.22 -3.60 32.74
C THR A 153 -5.26 -2.62 32.20
N ASP A 154 -5.73 -1.70 33.02
CA ASP A 154 -6.65 -0.64 32.59
C ASP A 154 -6.02 0.25 31.48
N VAL A 155 -4.71 0.46 31.54
CA VAL A 155 -3.96 1.24 30.53
C VAL A 155 -3.93 0.50 29.18
N GLU A 156 -3.64 -0.78 29.21
CA GLU A 156 -3.60 -1.60 27.99
C GLU A 156 -5.00 -1.76 27.38
N ARG A 157 -6.03 -1.92 28.21
CA ARG A 157 -7.43 -1.95 27.73
C ARG A 157 -7.82 -0.64 27.07
N ALA A 158 -7.49 0.49 27.69
CA ALA A 158 -7.74 1.79 27.09
C ALA A 158 -7.00 2.00 25.76
N PHE A 159 -5.77 1.48 25.66
CA PHE A 159 -5.01 1.51 24.41
C PHE A 159 -5.66 0.66 23.33
N ILE A 160 -6.16 -0.55 23.65
CA ILE A 160 -6.89 -1.41 22.70
C ILE A 160 -8.16 -0.70 22.19
N ASP A 161 -8.91 -0.08 23.12
CA ASP A 161 -10.11 0.68 22.75
C ASP A 161 -9.77 1.91 21.88
N PHE A 162 -8.63 2.58 22.15
CA PHE A 162 -8.12 3.65 21.31
C PHE A 162 -7.76 3.16 19.91
N VAL A 163 -7.00 2.07 19.79
CA VAL A 163 -6.65 1.48 18.49
C VAL A 163 -7.88 1.13 17.65
N SER A 164 -8.94 0.68 18.30
CA SER A 164 -10.21 0.29 17.66
C SER A 164 -11.16 1.45 17.40
N SER A 165 -10.85 2.64 17.88
CA SER A 165 -11.63 3.86 17.66
C SER A 165 -11.38 4.45 16.28
N ILE A 166 -12.24 5.40 15.85
CA ILE A 166 -12.02 6.13 14.60
C ILE A 166 -10.68 6.88 14.61
N ASP A 167 -10.30 7.45 15.76
CA ASP A 167 -9.04 8.18 15.95
C ASP A 167 -7.83 7.27 15.72
N GLY A 168 -7.85 6.05 16.28
CA GLY A 168 -6.81 5.06 16.09
C GLY A 168 -6.78 4.49 14.66
N LEU A 169 -7.94 4.23 14.08
CA LEU A 169 -8.05 3.73 12.70
C LEU A 169 -7.54 4.75 11.68
N GLU A 170 -7.80 6.05 11.86
CA GLU A 170 -7.26 7.12 11.02
C GLU A 170 -5.72 7.18 11.08
N ILE A 171 -5.13 6.94 12.25
CA ILE A 171 -3.68 6.81 12.39
C ILE A 171 -3.17 5.60 11.60
N LEU A 172 -3.82 4.44 11.73
CA LEU A 172 -3.46 3.23 10.98
C LEU A 172 -3.55 3.46 9.46
N GLU A 173 -4.61 4.12 8.99
CA GLU A 173 -4.78 4.48 7.57
C GLU A 173 -3.64 5.39 7.09
N SER A 174 -3.27 6.41 7.89
CA SER A 174 -2.16 7.31 7.58
C SER A 174 -0.81 6.60 7.47
N LYS A 175 -0.68 5.41 8.08
CA LYS A 175 0.50 4.53 7.99
C LYS A 175 0.37 3.44 6.93
N GLY A 176 -0.67 3.50 6.11
CA GLY A 176 -0.87 2.61 4.98
C GLY A 176 -1.59 1.30 5.28
N THR A 177 -2.22 1.20 6.43
CA THR A 177 -3.10 0.08 6.75
C THR A 177 -4.48 0.35 6.14
N ILE A 178 -5.04 -0.65 5.47
CA ILE A 178 -6.44 -0.58 5.00
C ILE A 178 -7.35 -0.89 6.18
N VAL A 179 -8.23 0.03 6.51
CA VAL A 179 -9.13 -0.06 7.68
C VAL A 179 -10.60 0.08 7.29
N ASP A 180 -11.50 -0.55 8.05
CA ASP A 180 -12.95 -0.34 7.94
C ASP A 180 -13.42 0.57 9.10
N THR A 181 -13.74 1.82 8.78
CA THR A 181 -14.19 2.82 9.76
C THR A 181 -15.71 2.88 9.92
N LYS A 182 -16.48 2.09 9.15
CA LYS A 182 -17.95 2.23 9.05
C LYS A 182 -18.69 2.16 10.39
N ASN A 183 -18.18 1.38 11.35
CA ASN A 183 -18.81 1.17 12.66
C ASN A 183 -17.93 1.65 13.82
N ALA A 184 -16.84 2.36 13.52
CA ALA A 184 -15.96 2.88 14.55
C ALA A 184 -16.55 4.13 15.20
N GLU A 185 -16.42 4.20 16.51
CA GLU A 185 -16.79 5.37 17.31
C GLU A 185 -15.53 6.17 17.68
N ALA A 186 -15.70 7.47 17.97
CA ALA A 186 -14.60 8.29 18.47
C ALA A 186 -14.12 7.77 19.83
N PHE A 187 -12.83 7.94 20.11
CA PHE A 187 -12.27 7.54 21.40
C PHE A 187 -12.81 8.42 22.53
N ASP A 188 -13.49 7.80 23.47
CA ASP A 188 -14.07 8.51 24.62
C ASP A 188 -13.14 8.46 25.84
N MET A 189 -12.25 9.45 25.95
CA MET A 189 -11.34 9.61 27.10
C MET A 189 -12.06 9.68 28.44
N SER A 190 -13.34 10.09 28.50
CA SER A 190 -14.08 10.25 29.74
C SER A 190 -14.37 8.91 30.44
N LYS A 191 -14.28 7.79 29.70
CA LYS A 191 -14.40 6.43 30.26
C LYS A 191 -13.20 6.03 31.10
N TYR A 192 -12.06 6.70 30.90
CA TYR A 192 -10.80 6.38 31.57
C TYR A 192 -10.39 7.54 32.45
N GLY A 193 -10.09 7.31 33.67
CA GLY A 193 -9.62 8.33 34.61
C GLY A 193 -8.18 8.77 34.31
N ASP A 194 -7.46 9.10 35.34
CA ASP A 194 -6.05 9.48 35.29
C ASP A 194 -5.18 8.21 35.14
N LEU A 195 -5.04 7.72 33.90
CA LEU A 195 -4.25 6.53 33.59
C LEU A 195 -2.75 6.78 33.78
N SER A 196 -2.05 5.78 34.33
CA SER A 196 -0.60 5.78 34.46
C SER A 196 -0.06 4.36 34.37
N GLY A 197 1.07 4.18 33.73
CA GLY A 197 1.72 2.87 33.57
C GLY A 197 2.58 2.79 32.33
N ASN A 198 3.08 1.61 32.06
CA ASN A 198 3.86 1.33 30.84
C ASN A 198 3.17 0.24 30.02
N ILE A 199 2.95 0.51 28.73
CA ILE A 199 2.46 -0.47 27.78
C ILE A 199 3.66 -1.16 27.16
N VAL A 200 3.76 -2.47 27.30
CA VAL A 200 4.82 -3.27 26.69
C VAL A 200 4.27 -3.99 25.47
N MET A 201 4.82 -3.70 24.31
CA MET A 201 4.38 -4.26 23.05
C MET A 201 5.56 -4.85 22.29
N GLY A 202 5.31 -5.86 21.50
CA GLY A 202 6.31 -6.45 20.61
C GLY A 202 5.65 -7.14 19.43
N GLY A 203 6.40 -7.41 18.38
CA GLY A 203 5.88 -8.15 17.24
C GLY A 203 6.52 -7.81 15.91
N SER A 204 5.69 -7.76 14.88
CA SER A 204 6.14 -7.63 13.49
C SER A 204 6.85 -6.30 13.23
N THR A 205 7.95 -6.35 12.49
CA THR A 205 8.63 -5.15 11.96
C THR A 205 7.76 -4.38 10.96
N SER A 206 6.78 -5.05 10.32
CA SER A 206 5.86 -4.38 9.37
C SER A 206 4.81 -3.50 10.05
N THR A 207 4.57 -3.69 11.34
CA THR A 207 3.62 -2.87 12.11
C THR A 207 4.29 -1.79 12.96
N GLU A 208 5.63 -1.76 13.02
CA GLU A 208 6.39 -0.91 13.93
C GLU A 208 5.98 0.57 13.84
N ASP A 209 6.01 1.14 12.63
CA ASP A 209 5.69 2.56 12.43
C ASP A 209 4.24 2.90 12.79
N ALA A 210 3.31 1.98 12.49
CA ALA A 210 1.91 2.15 12.83
C ALA A 210 1.66 2.06 14.34
N VAL A 211 2.23 1.05 15.00
CA VAL A 211 2.08 0.87 16.45
C VAL A 211 2.73 2.00 17.23
N LYS A 212 3.91 2.46 16.82
CA LYS A 212 4.57 3.61 17.44
C LYS A 212 3.76 4.89 17.30
N ALA A 213 3.19 5.16 16.13
CA ALA A 213 2.33 6.33 15.92
C ALA A 213 1.07 6.29 16.80
N LEU A 214 0.43 5.13 16.92
CA LEU A 214 -0.69 4.93 17.84
C LEU A 214 -0.29 5.18 19.31
N ALA A 215 0.85 4.64 19.72
CA ALA A 215 1.32 4.79 21.10
C ALA A 215 1.76 6.23 21.42
N GLU A 216 2.36 6.94 20.47
CA GLU A 216 2.72 8.35 20.60
C GLU A 216 1.48 9.21 20.81
N GLU A 217 0.43 9.03 19.99
CA GLU A 217 -0.81 9.79 20.16
C GLU A 217 -1.53 9.43 21.46
N PHE A 218 -1.60 8.14 21.81
CA PHE A 218 -2.21 7.70 23.08
C PHE A 218 -1.48 8.27 24.30
N THR A 219 -0.15 8.31 24.28
CA THR A 219 0.63 8.89 25.40
C THR A 219 0.53 10.42 25.46
N ALA A 220 0.24 11.09 24.34
CA ALA A 220 -0.10 12.51 24.33
C ALA A 220 -1.45 12.79 25.03
N LEU A 221 -2.44 11.89 24.86
CA LEU A 221 -3.71 11.95 25.58
C LEU A 221 -3.56 11.64 27.07
N PHE A 222 -2.66 10.71 27.45
CA PHE A 222 -2.41 10.28 28.83
C PHE A 222 -0.93 10.45 29.22
N PRO A 223 -0.49 11.66 29.64
CA PRO A 223 0.93 11.98 29.82
C PRO A 223 1.67 11.20 30.92
N LYS A 224 0.96 10.43 31.75
CA LYS A 224 1.56 9.55 32.77
C LYS A 224 1.73 8.11 32.25
N VAL A 225 1.31 7.83 31.03
CA VAL A 225 1.50 6.57 30.35
C VAL A 225 2.79 6.62 29.54
N THR A 226 3.54 5.54 29.57
CA THR A 226 4.71 5.32 28.71
C THR A 226 4.53 4.04 27.90
N TYR A 227 5.33 3.86 26.87
CA TYR A 227 5.31 2.63 26.09
C TYR A 227 6.70 2.15 25.72
N THR A 228 6.80 0.86 25.43
CA THR A 228 7.95 0.24 24.76
C THR A 228 7.43 -0.63 23.63
N TYR A 229 8.12 -0.64 22.50
CA TYR A 229 7.84 -1.52 21.37
C TYR A 229 9.11 -2.23 20.92
N ASP A 230 9.08 -3.55 20.84
CA ASP A 230 10.19 -4.38 20.40
C ASP A 230 9.84 -5.09 19.08
N ALA A 231 10.45 -4.62 17.98
CA ALA A 231 10.22 -5.13 16.63
C ALA A 231 11.07 -6.38 16.36
N THR A 232 10.67 -7.52 16.92
CA THR A 232 11.40 -8.80 16.85
C THR A 232 10.87 -9.77 15.79
N GLY A 233 9.82 -9.38 15.07
CA GLY A 233 9.12 -10.21 14.08
C GLY A 233 7.87 -10.89 14.63
N SER A 234 6.95 -11.27 13.72
CA SER A 234 5.64 -11.82 14.09
C SER A 234 5.72 -13.08 14.98
N GLY A 235 6.64 -13.99 14.68
CA GLY A 235 6.79 -15.24 15.43
C GLY A 235 7.32 -15.07 16.86
N ALA A 236 7.96 -13.94 17.18
CA ALA A 236 8.43 -13.64 18.52
C ALA A 236 7.42 -12.83 19.35
N GLY A 237 6.39 -12.28 18.69
CA GLY A 237 5.32 -11.51 19.31
C GLY A 237 4.13 -12.34 19.82
N VAL A 238 4.18 -13.67 19.64
CA VAL A 238 3.08 -14.59 20.00
C VAL A 238 3.46 -15.55 21.16
#